data_ff61090536be7b93143ad4b8ebc441dd
#
_entry.id   ff61090536be7b93143ad4b8ebc441dd
#
_cell.length_a   1.000
_cell.length_b   1.000
_cell.length_c   1.000
_cell.angle_alpha   90.00
_cell.angle_beta   90.00
_cell.angle_gamma   90.00
#
_symmetry.space_group_name_H-M   'P 1'
#
loop_
_entity.id
_entity.type
_entity.pdbx_description
1 polymer ?
#
loop_
_entity_poly.entity_id
_entity_poly.type
_entity_poly.pdbx_seq_one_letter_code
_entity_poly.pdbx_strand_id
1 'polypeptide(L)'
;MHKKLILLILIGTSLFFCACISKNTNKIPDKPDYSQNKYWSIKDKNISHKIDLFFVHPTTYGPPADGHFIADLNNQELNQTTDQNTVQWITSAFADSCNIFAPRYRQMNIEVLQMSDQNIQEYLKIPVSDIEAAFKYYLNNLNHGRPFILAGHSQGSYVLKTLLLKKSNLLDKNKLVAAYLPGWTFTDKDIAELGLELSEKPDQTGCLITWNTIGPGGMSPTVKKDARCVNPLSWNTETKEFPASRNIEAKILLSPGKELHIKNFTAARINKKGALEIPTPAIEILEQLNMSLGSEVYHRYDYDFFFDNVSTNVNQRCKAYLKTLKK
;
A
#
# COMPACT_ATOMS: atom_id res chain seq x y z
N MET A 1 3.21 -21.50 -84.17
CA MET A 1 3.34 -20.25 -83.38
C MET A 1 3.43 -20.61 -81.92
N HIS A 2 4.64 -20.70 -81.39
CA HIS A 2 4.89 -21.07 -79.99
C HIS A 2 5.19 -19.79 -79.18
N LYS A 3 4.30 -19.48 -78.22
CA LYS A 3 4.55 -18.43 -77.27
C LYS A 3 5.35 -19.00 -76.09
N LYS A 4 6.60 -18.57 -75.97
CA LYS A 4 7.46 -18.84 -74.78
C LYS A 4 7.01 -17.96 -73.61
N LEU A 5 6.64 -18.64 -72.53
CA LEU A 5 6.33 -17.99 -71.24
C LEU A 5 7.62 -17.81 -70.48
N ILE A 6 8.06 -16.56 -70.26
CA ILE A 6 9.22 -16.25 -69.43
C ILE A 6 8.74 -16.13 -68.00
N LEU A 7 9.20 -17.05 -67.14
CA LEU A 7 8.97 -17.04 -65.71
C LEU A 7 10.04 -16.15 -65.03
N LEU A 8 9.64 -14.96 -64.56
CA LEU A 8 10.49 -14.11 -63.75
C LEU A 8 10.46 -14.64 -62.32
N ILE A 9 11.59 -15.18 -61.85
CA ILE A 9 11.79 -15.52 -60.43
C ILE A 9 12.25 -14.27 -59.71
N LEU A 10 11.32 -13.66 -58.92
CA LEU A 10 11.66 -12.62 -57.94
C LEU A 10 12.31 -13.28 -56.72
N ILE A 11 13.63 -13.14 -56.61
CA ILE A 11 14.37 -13.48 -55.38
C ILE A 11 14.13 -12.33 -54.40
N GLY A 12 13.17 -12.54 -53.50
CA GLY A 12 12.93 -11.65 -52.36
C GLY A 12 14.04 -11.84 -51.32
N THR A 13 14.97 -10.89 -51.26
CA THR A 13 15.93 -10.82 -50.15
C THR A 13 15.21 -10.35 -48.92
N SER A 14 14.85 -11.30 -48.05
CA SER A 14 14.37 -11.03 -46.70
C SER A 14 15.51 -10.42 -45.89
N LEU A 15 15.53 -9.09 -45.79
CA LEU A 15 16.33 -8.39 -44.80
C LEU A 15 15.78 -8.74 -43.42
N PHE A 16 16.40 -9.70 -42.75
CA PHE A 16 16.26 -9.89 -41.31
C PHE A 16 16.79 -8.61 -40.64
N PHE A 17 15.87 -7.71 -40.29
CA PHE A 17 16.16 -6.71 -39.28
C PHE A 17 16.33 -7.45 -37.95
N CYS A 18 17.59 -7.80 -37.68
CA CYS A 18 17.99 -8.16 -36.32
C CYS A 18 17.85 -6.88 -35.50
N ALA A 19 16.65 -6.66 -34.93
CA ALA A 19 16.48 -5.65 -33.90
C ALA A 19 17.44 -6.08 -32.78
N CYS A 20 18.59 -5.40 -32.70
CA CYS A 20 19.38 -5.39 -31.49
C CYS A 20 18.49 -4.86 -30.38
N ILE A 21 17.82 -5.77 -29.68
CA ILE A 21 17.26 -5.47 -28.36
C ILE A 21 18.52 -5.10 -27.57
N SER A 22 18.76 -3.80 -27.46
CA SER A 22 19.69 -3.25 -26.49
C SER A 22 19.37 -3.95 -25.18
N LYS A 23 20.31 -4.74 -24.65
CA LYS A 23 20.29 -5.17 -23.27
C LYS A 23 20.37 -3.90 -22.45
N ASN A 24 19.22 -3.27 -22.24
CA ASN A 24 19.07 -2.22 -21.25
C ASN A 24 19.36 -2.94 -19.94
N THR A 25 20.59 -2.81 -19.48
CA THR A 25 20.98 -3.22 -18.15
C THR A 25 20.07 -2.41 -17.22
N ASN A 26 19.08 -3.05 -16.62
CA ASN A 26 18.24 -2.46 -15.59
C ASN A 26 19.15 -2.02 -14.44
N LYS A 27 19.76 -0.85 -14.60
CA LYS A 27 20.63 -0.27 -13.59
C LYS A 27 19.74 0.05 -12.41
N ILE A 28 19.92 -0.71 -11.32
CA ILE A 28 19.23 -0.41 -10.05
C ILE A 28 19.68 0.98 -9.63
N PRO A 29 18.73 1.92 -9.39
CA PRO A 29 19.06 3.25 -8.92
C PRO A 29 19.82 3.25 -7.60
N ASP A 30 20.54 4.34 -7.30
CA ASP A 30 21.33 4.46 -6.09
C ASP A 30 20.48 4.33 -4.81
N LYS A 31 21.07 3.71 -3.80
CA LYS A 31 20.40 3.52 -2.50
C LYS A 31 20.20 4.86 -1.79
N PRO A 32 19.00 5.13 -1.22
CA PRO A 32 18.75 6.38 -0.49
C PRO A 32 19.54 6.47 0.82
N ASP A 33 20.01 7.67 1.13
CA ASP A 33 20.60 8.05 2.41
C ASP A 33 19.56 8.84 3.22
N TYR A 34 18.92 8.18 4.19
CA TYR A 34 17.82 8.77 4.98
C TYR A 34 18.25 9.83 5.99
N SER A 35 19.54 10.17 6.09
CA SER A 35 19.97 11.39 6.78
C SER A 35 19.55 12.65 6.01
N GLN A 36 19.36 12.56 4.68
CA GLN A 36 18.98 13.64 3.81
C GLN A 36 17.47 13.78 3.69
N ASN A 37 16.98 15.01 3.83
CA ASN A 37 15.53 15.30 3.78
C ASN A 37 14.87 14.94 2.44
N LYS A 38 15.61 14.96 1.33
CA LYS A 38 15.07 14.63 0.00
C LYS A 38 14.54 13.19 -0.11
N TYR A 39 14.93 12.28 0.80
CA TYR A 39 14.44 10.90 0.84
C TYR A 39 13.26 10.70 1.79
N TRP A 40 12.63 11.79 2.22
CA TRP A 40 11.40 11.77 2.98
C TRP A 40 10.31 12.52 2.21
N SER A 41 9.15 11.91 2.07
CA SER A 41 7.94 12.58 1.59
C SER A 41 7.41 13.50 2.68
N ILE A 42 7.29 12.95 3.92
CA ILE A 42 6.98 13.71 5.11
C ILE A 42 7.99 13.35 6.20
N LYS A 43 8.54 14.37 6.84
CA LYS A 43 9.43 14.26 8.00
C LYS A 43 9.10 15.41 8.92
N ASP A 44 8.19 15.17 9.86
CA ASP A 44 7.77 16.22 10.80
C ASP A 44 8.95 16.76 11.58
N LYS A 45 9.07 18.08 11.55
CA LYS A 45 10.08 18.83 12.30
C LYS A 45 9.52 19.33 13.64
N ASN A 46 8.23 19.67 13.65
CA ASN A 46 7.53 20.17 14.83
C ASN A 46 6.75 19.00 15.45
N ILE A 47 7.36 18.37 16.45
CA ILE A 47 6.76 17.25 17.15
C ILE A 47 5.72 17.76 18.13
N SER A 48 4.45 17.58 17.81
CA SER A 48 3.30 18.03 18.60
C SER A 48 2.53 16.89 19.27
N HIS A 49 2.70 15.65 18.76
CA HIS A 49 2.01 14.49 19.27
C HIS A 49 2.94 13.56 20.07
N LYS A 50 2.36 12.79 20.99
CA LYS A 50 3.08 11.80 21.80
C LYS A 50 3.34 10.49 21.07
N ILE A 51 2.69 10.28 19.93
CA ILE A 51 2.74 9.08 19.11
C ILE A 51 3.15 9.47 17.70
N ASP A 52 3.97 8.64 17.08
CA ASP A 52 4.40 8.83 15.70
C ASP A 52 3.64 7.90 14.77
N LEU A 53 3.49 8.29 13.51
CA LEU A 53 3.16 7.44 12.37
C LEU A 53 4.43 7.19 11.55
N PHE A 54 4.79 5.94 11.32
CA PHE A 54 5.72 5.55 10.27
C PHE A 54 4.91 4.95 9.12
N PHE A 55 4.85 5.65 7.98
CA PHE A 55 4.00 5.28 6.85
C PHE A 55 4.82 4.87 5.62
N VAL A 56 4.47 3.72 5.03
CA VAL A 56 5.06 3.22 3.78
C VAL A 56 4.00 3.21 2.69
N HIS A 57 4.19 4.08 1.69
CA HIS A 57 3.21 4.32 0.63
C HIS A 57 3.05 3.12 -0.33
N PRO A 58 1.92 2.99 -1.04
CA PRO A 58 1.75 2.04 -2.14
C PRO A 58 2.65 2.39 -3.33
N THR A 59 2.76 1.51 -4.32
CA THR A 59 3.37 1.91 -5.58
C THR A 59 2.47 2.89 -6.33
N THR A 60 3.09 3.96 -6.80
CA THR A 60 2.53 4.94 -7.73
C THR A 60 3.27 4.90 -9.07
N TYR A 61 4.26 4.00 -9.17
CA TYR A 61 5.08 3.81 -10.33
C TYR A 61 4.40 2.86 -11.31
N GLY A 62 3.78 3.45 -12.33
CA GLY A 62 3.08 2.74 -13.40
C GLY A 62 4.03 2.22 -14.49
N PRO A 63 3.47 1.66 -15.59
CA PRO A 63 4.27 1.12 -16.68
C PRO A 63 5.23 2.17 -17.21
N PRO A 64 6.54 1.94 -17.19
CA PRO A 64 7.50 2.85 -17.74
C PRO A 64 7.56 2.66 -19.25
N ALA A 65 7.67 3.76 -19.98
CA ALA A 65 7.97 3.71 -21.40
C ALA A 65 9.35 3.10 -21.72
N ASP A 66 10.21 2.96 -20.70
CA ASP A 66 11.64 2.60 -20.82
C ASP A 66 12.00 1.22 -20.25
N GLY A 67 11.02 0.49 -19.65
CA GLY A 67 11.22 -0.86 -19.10
C GLY A 67 11.94 -0.93 -17.75
N HIS A 68 12.07 0.18 -17.03
CA HIS A 68 12.61 0.14 -15.66
C HIS A 68 11.57 -0.39 -14.66
N PHE A 69 11.97 -1.34 -13.82
CA PHE A 69 11.08 -1.97 -12.82
C PHE A 69 11.25 -1.41 -11.40
N ILE A 70 12.26 -0.59 -11.19
CA ILE A 70 12.55 0.06 -9.90
C ILE A 70 12.62 1.57 -10.11
N ALA A 71 11.85 2.30 -9.34
CA ALA A 71 11.77 3.76 -9.43
C ALA A 71 13.10 4.43 -9.02
N ASP A 72 13.52 5.42 -9.78
CA ASP A 72 14.61 6.31 -9.40
C ASP A 72 14.07 7.44 -8.53
N LEU A 73 14.60 7.60 -7.32
CA LEU A 73 14.23 8.66 -6.38
C LEU A 73 14.70 10.06 -6.81
N ASN A 74 15.48 10.17 -7.89
CA ASN A 74 15.77 11.45 -8.54
C ASN A 74 14.64 11.89 -9.49
N ASN A 75 13.66 11.02 -9.80
CA ASN A 75 12.48 11.39 -10.58
C ASN A 75 11.56 12.28 -9.73
N GLN A 76 11.69 13.59 -9.88
CA GLN A 76 10.95 14.58 -9.10
C GLN A 76 9.44 14.56 -9.39
N GLU A 77 9.03 14.30 -10.64
CA GLU A 77 7.64 14.23 -11.03
C GLU A 77 6.93 13.06 -10.35
N LEU A 78 7.55 11.86 -10.38
CA LEU A 78 7.04 10.69 -9.67
C LEU A 78 6.96 10.95 -8.16
N ASN A 79 8.00 11.54 -7.57
CA ASN A 79 8.02 11.87 -6.15
C ASN A 79 6.88 12.84 -5.79
N GLN A 80 6.71 13.91 -6.56
CA GLN A 80 5.65 14.90 -6.33
C GLN A 80 4.26 14.27 -6.47
N THR A 81 4.04 13.46 -7.49
CA THR A 81 2.78 12.73 -7.68
C THR A 81 2.50 11.77 -6.51
N THR A 82 3.52 11.03 -6.06
CA THR A 82 3.41 10.14 -4.89
C THR A 82 3.06 10.93 -3.63
N ASP A 83 3.74 12.04 -3.40
CA ASP A 83 3.54 12.87 -2.22
C ASP A 83 2.12 13.44 -2.16
N GLN A 84 1.66 14.07 -3.24
CA GLN A 84 0.41 14.82 -3.27
C GLN A 84 -0.82 13.91 -3.35
N ASN A 85 -0.75 12.86 -4.19
CA ASN A 85 -1.92 12.05 -4.51
C ASN A 85 -2.07 10.81 -3.61
N THR A 86 -1.07 10.54 -2.77
CA THR A 86 -1.06 9.30 -2.00
C THR A 86 -0.61 9.53 -0.56
N VAL A 87 0.63 10.00 -0.37
CA VAL A 87 1.19 10.09 0.98
C VAL A 87 0.42 11.11 1.82
N GLN A 88 0.30 12.36 1.34
CA GLN A 88 -0.42 13.42 2.05
C GLN A 88 -1.87 13.04 2.30
N TRP A 89 -2.53 12.43 1.31
CA TRP A 89 -3.91 12.00 1.42
C TRP A 89 -4.09 10.95 2.51
N ILE A 90 -3.43 9.80 2.40
CA ILE A 90 -3.63 8.71 3.36
C ILE A 90 -3.19 9.11 4.77
N THR A 91 -2.05 9.80 4.90
CA THR A 91 -1.53 10.18 6.21
C THR A 91 -2.37 11.24 6.90
N SER A 92 -3.19 12.01 6.17
CA SER A 92 -4.10 12.98 6.78
C SER A 92 -5.15 12.33 7.69
N ALA A 93 -5.49 11.03 7.48
CA ALA A 93 -6.34 10.29 8.42
C ALA A 93 -5.67 10.04 9.80
N PHE A 94 -4.37 10.25 9.92
CA PHE A 94 -3.59 10.04 11.14
C PHE A 94 -3.09 11.37 11.76
N ALA A 95 -3.15 12.47 11.01
CA ALA A 95 -2.46 13.72 11.34
C ALA A 95 -2.94 14.37 12.65
N ASP A 96 -4.20 14.19 13.02
CA ASP A 96 -4.76 14.73 14.28
C ASP A 96 -4.24 14.01 15.53
N SER A 97 -3.57 12.88 15.36
CA SER A 97 -3.15 12.01 16.48
C SER A 97 -1.66 11.66 16.49
N CYS A 98 -0.96 11.86 15.36
CA CYS A 98 0.42 11.39 15.18
C CYS A 98 1.32 12.43 14.50
N ASN A 99 2.59 12.45 14.88
CA ASN A 99 3.65 13.07 14.06
C ASN A 99 3.94 12.11 12.89
N ILE A 100 4.19 12.64 11.69
CA ILE A 100 4.23 11.83 10.46
C ILE A 100 5.66 11.68 9.95
N PHE A 101 6.07 10.44 9.72
CA PHE A 101 7.33 10.07 9.09
C PHE A 101 7.05 9.10 7.93
N ALA A 102 7.18 9.59 6.71
CA ALA A 102 6.91 8.83 5.49
C ALA A 102 8.15 8.88 4.58
N PRO A 103 8.98 7.83 4.54
CA PRO A 103 10.14 7.78 3.66
C PRO A 103 9.71 7.59 2.21
N ARG A 104 10.49 8.17 1.28
CA ARG A 104 10.53 7.71 -0.11
C ARG A 104 11.40 6.48 -0.19
N TYR A 105 11.02 5.54 -1.03
CA TYR A 105 11.80 4.32 -1.26
C TYR A 105 11.75 3.97 -2.74
N ARG A 106 12.72 3.22 -3.22
CA ARG A 106 12.78 2.74 -4.60
C ARG A 106 11.68 1.70 -4.82
N GLN A 107 10.47 2.22 -5.08
CA GLN A 107 9.28 1.39 -5.28
C GLN A 107 9.38 0.52 -6.53
N MET A 108 8.82 -0.67 -6.46
CA MET A 108 8.66 -1.53 -7.64
C MET A 108 7.57 -0.98 -8.55
N ASN A 109 7.78 -1.09 -9.85
CA ASN A 109 6.73 -0.86 -10.83
C ASN A 109 5.59 -1.85 -10.62
N ILE A 110 4.36 -1.43 -10.89
CA ILE A 110 3.16 -2.28 -10.74
C ILE A 110 3.22 -3.54 -11.62
N GLU A 111 3.90 -3.49 -12.76
CA GLU A 111 4.09 -4.64 -13.65
C GLU A 111 4.88 -5.78 -12.99
N VAL A 112 5.75 -5.47 -12.03
CA VAL A 112 6.49 -6.49 -11.27
C VAL A 112 5.54 -7.43 -10.54
N LEU A 113 4.39 -6.94 -10.07
CA LEU A 113 3.39 -7.77 -9.36
C LEU A 113 2.68 -8.79 -10.27
N GLN A 114 2.86 -8.68 -11.59
CA GLN A 114 2.33 -9.62 -12.60
C GLN A 114 3.37 -10.66 -13.04
N MET A 115 4.61 -10.55 -12.55
CA MET A 115 5.69 -11.48 -12.87
C MET A 115 5.57 -12.78 -12.05
N SER A 116 6.49 -13.72 -12.30
CA SER A 116 6.63 -14.91 -11.47
C SER A 116 6.99 -14.55 -10.02
N ASP A 117 6.55 -15.37 -9.07
CA ASP A 117 6.86 -15.15 -7.64
C ASP A 117 8.37 -14.99 -7.39
N GLN A 118 9.22 -15.71 -8.13
CA GLN A 118 10.67 -15.60 -8.04
C GLN A 118 11.14 -14.17 -8.42
N ASN A 119 10.64 -13.64 -9.53
CA ASN A 119 11.00 -12.28 -9.99
C ASN A 119 10.48 -11.23 -9.00
N ILE A 120 9.24 -11.38 -8.53
CA ILE A 120 8.69 -10.49 -7.51
C ILE A 120 9.61 -10.46 -6.28
N GLN A 121 10.05 -11.63 -5.79
CA GLN A 121 10.94 -11.70 -4.61
C GLN A 121 12.31 -11.05 -4.87
N GLU A 122 12.87 -11.13 -6.08
CA GLU A 122 14.14 -10.48 -6.41
C GLU A 122 14.00 -8.95 -6.38
N TYR A 123 12.98 -8.39 -7.04
CA TYR A 123 12.76 -6.95 -7.02
C TYR A 123 12.36 -6.43 -5.64
N LEU A 124 11.59 -7.19 -4.86
CA LEU A 124 11.13 -6.82 -3.52
C LEU A 124 12.27 -6.59 -2.52
N LYS A 125 13.42 -7.22 -2.72
CA LYS A 125 14.62 -7.01 -1.86
C LYS A 125 15.03 -5.54 -1.80
N ILE A 126 14.81 -4.78 -2.89
CA ILE A 126 15.22 -3.38 -3.00
C ILE A 126 14.38 -2.49 -2.09
N PRO A 127 13.04 -2.39 -2.24
CA PRO A 127 12.21 -1.58 -1.35
C PRO A 127 12.28 -2.06 0.11
N VAL A 128 12.40 -3.37 0.36
CA VAL A 128 12.58 -3.89 1.73
C VAL A 128 13.88 -3.39 2.36
N SER A 129 14.99 -3.38 1.60
CA SER A 129 16.28 -2.84 2.07
C SER A 129 16.21 -1.34 2.35
N ASP A 130 15.46 -0.60 1.52
CA ASP A 130 15.30 0.85 1.70
C ASP A 130 14.46 1.14 2.95
N ILE A 131 13.33 0.45 3.12
CA ILE A 131 12.47 0.65 4.29
C ILE A 131 13.14 0.15 5.58
N GLU A 132 13.96 -0.91 5.53
CA GLU A 132 14.79 -1.29 6.67
C GLU A 132 15.73 -0.13 7.09
N ALA A 133 16.40 0.48 6.13
CA ALA A 133 17.33 1.59 6.39
C ALA A 133 16.58 2.83 6.91
N ALA A 134 15.42 3.17 6.31
CA ALA A 134 14.56 4.28 6.72
C ALA A 134 14.04 4.09 8.15
N PHE A 135 13.55 2.90 8.46
CA PHE A 135 12.97 2.60 9.77
C PHE A 135 14.06 2.61 10.88
N LYS A 136 15.25 2.06 10.58
CA LYS A 136 16.38 2.17 11.49
C LYS A 136 16.80 3.62 11.73
N TYR A 137 16.88 4.42 10.65
CA TYR A 137 17.21 5.85 10.80
C TYR A 137 16.15 6.58 11.63
N TYR A 138 14.87 6.30 11.37
CA TYR A 138 13.74 6.85 12.13
C TYR A 138 13.86 6.50 13.63
N LEU A 139 14.02 5.23 13.97
CA LEU A 139 14.13 4.78 15.36
C LEU A 139 15.31 5.42 16.09
N ASN A 140 16.46 5.52 15.44
CA ASN A 140 17.70 5.99 16.05
C ASN A 140 17.81 7.51 16.14
N ASN A 141 17.20 8.26 15.20
CA ASN A 141 17.45 9.70 15.06
C ASN A 141 16.21 10.59 15.16
N LEU A 142 15.01 10.05 14.94
CA LEU A 142 13.80 10.86 14.81
C LEU A 142 12.74 10.52 15.86
N ASN A 143 12.57 9.24 16.19
CA ASN A 143 11.53 8.77 17.08
C ASN A 143 11.74 9.16 18.55
N HIS A 144 12.98 9.25 19.02
CA HIS A 144 13.33 9.57 20.40
C HIS A 144 12.56 8.72 21.44
N GLY A 145 12.29 7.46 21.12
CA GLY A 145 11.64 6.51 22.03
C GLY A 145 10.12 6.63 22.15
N ARG A 146 9.45 7.49 21.35
CA ARG A 146 8.00 7.60 21.34
C ARG A 146 7.34 6.30 20.85
N PRO A 147 6.14 5.97 21.35
CA PRO A 147 5.33 4.92 20.75
C PRO A 147 4.92 5.33 19.32
N PHE A 148 4.62 4.33 18.50
CA PHE A 148 4.34 4.59 17.10
C PHE A 148 3.26 3.66 16.53
N ILE A 149 2.63 4.13 15.48
CA ILE A 149 1.80 3.36 14.56
C ILE A 149 2.66 3.04 13.34
N LEU A 150 2.63 1.78 12.88
CA LEU A 150 3.07 1.42 11.54
C LEU A 150 1.87 1.46 10.62
N ALA A 151 1.99 2.12 9.47
CA ALA A 151 0.96 2.03 8.46
C ALA A 151 1.57 1.86 7.07
N GLY A 152 0.82 1.22 6.21
CA GLY A 152 1.17 1.03 4.82
C GLY A 152 -0.08 0.78 3.99
N HIS A 153 0.10 0.75 2.67
CA HIS A 153 -0.94 0.32 1.75
C HIS A 153 -0.30 -0.45 0.59
N SER A 154 -0.98 -1.51 0.13
CA SER A 154 -0.57 -2.23 -1.08
C SER A 154 0.90 -2.69 -1.01
N GLN A 155 1.76 -2.21 -1.91
CA GLN A 155 3.19 -2.50 -1.89
C GLN A 155 3.84 -2.09 -0.56
N GLY A 156 3.41 -0.98 0.05
CA GLY A 156 3.91 -0.55 1.36
C GLY A 156 3.61 -1.58 2.47
N SER A 157 2.39 -2.13 2.48
CA SER A 157 2.02 -3.23 3.39
C SER A 157 2.81 -4.50 3.11
N TYR A 158 3.07 -4.83 1.84
CA TYR A 158 3.89 -5.97 1.44
C TYR A 158 5.35 -5.84 1.90
N VAL A 159 5.92 -4.65 1.71
CA VAL A 159 7.29 -4.34 2.13
C VAL A 159 7.42 -4.44 3.65
N LEU A 160 6.50 -3.82 4.41
CA LEU A 160 6.50 -3.90 5.88
C LEU A 160 6.32 -5.34 6.37
N LYS A 161 5.35 -6.09 5.82
CA LYS A 161 5.17 -7.51 6.12
C LYS A 161 6.48 -8.27 5.91
N THR A 162 7.10 -8.14 4.74
CA THR A 162 8.32 -8.86 4.38
C THR A 162 9.49 -8.48 5.28
N LEU A 163 9.64 -7.20 5.58
CA LEU A 163 10.67 -6.69 6.49
C LEU A 163 10.52 -7.29 7.89
N LEU A 164 9.32 -7.20 8.45
CA LEU A 164 9.06 -7.63 9.82
C LEU A 164 9.15 -9.15 9.99
N LEU A 165 8.75 -9.95 8.98
CA LEU A 165 8.95 -11.40 8.98
C LEU A 165 10.43 -11.77 8.94
N LYS A 166 11.26 -11.03 8.19
CA LYS A 166 12.70 -11.29 8.10
C LYS A 166 13.49 -10.73 9.30
N LYS A 167 12.99 -9.71 9.95
CA LYS A 167 13.68 -8.91 10.99
C LYS A 167 12.73 -8.59 12.15
N SER A 168 12.14 -9.62 12.75
CA SER A 168 11.16 -9.45 13.85
C SER A 168 11.69 -8.65 15.04
N ASN A 169 13.00 -8.69 15.27
CA ASN A 169 13.67 -7.92 16.32
C ASN A 169 13.75 -6.40 16.05
N LEU A 170 13.42 -5.97 14.83
CA LEU A 170 13.41 -4.55 14.50
C LEU A 170 12.17 -3.83 15.09
N LEU A 171 11.10 -4.57 15.34
CA LEU A 171 9.86 -4.05 15.89
C LEU A 171 9.84 -4.18 17.43
N ASP A 172 9.99 -3.05 18.13
CA ASP A 172 9.68 -3.00 19.56
C ASP A 172 8.16 -3.01 19.75
N LYS A 173 7.62 -4.20 20.03
CA LYS A 173 6.18 -4.41 20.20
C LYS A 173 5.60 -3.64 21.38
N ASN A 174 6.42 -3.34 22.40
CA ASN A 174 5.99 -2.56 23.55
C ASN A 174 5.71 -1.10 23.18
N LYS A 175 6.28 -0.61 22.07
CA LYS A 175 6.06 0.73 21.55
C LYS A 175 5.05 0.77 20.40
N LEU A 176 4.62 -0.39 19.90
CA LEU A 176 3.66 -0.48 18.82
C LEU A 176 2.24 -0.17 19.33
N VAL A 177 1.66 0.94 18.87
CA VAL A 177 0.25 1.26 19.14
C VAL A 177 -0.65 0.37 18.29
N ALA A 178 -0.40 0.29 16.99
CA ALA A 178 -1.07 -0.61 16.05
C ALA A 178 -0.31 -0.67 14.72
N ALA A 179 -0.55 -1.72 13.93
CA ALA A 179 -0.07 -1.83 12.55
C ALA A 179 -1.27 -1.83 11.59
N TYR A 180 -1.48 -0.75 10.82
CA TYR A 180 -2.50 -0.62 9.77
C TYR A 180 -1.89 -0.98 8.42
N LEU A 181 -2.13 -2.19 7.93
CA LEU A 181 -1.50 -2.73 6.73
C LEU A 181 -2.52 -3.28 5.71
N PRO A 182 -3.51 -2.47 5.28
CA PRO A 182 -4.45 -2.90 4.25
C PRO A 182 -3.80 -3.06 2.88
N GLY A 183 -4.54 -3.70 1.97
CA GLY A 183 -4.14 -3.87 0.58
C GLY A 183 -3.14 -5.00 0.33
N TRP A 184 -2.86 -5.86 1.32
CA TRP A 184 -2.04 -7.05 1.15
C TRP A 184 -2.53 -8.20 2.02
N THR A 185 -2.25 -9.44 1.59
CA THR A 185 -2.64 -10.63 2.35
C THR A 185 -1.74 -10.85 3.56
N PHE A 186 -2.36 -11.06 4.71
CA PHE A 186 -1.77 -11.66 5.91
C PHE A 186 -2.50 -12.96 6.21
N THR A 187 -1.77 -14.04 6.46
CA THR A 187 -2.28 -15.36 6.85
C THR A 187 -2.08 -15.56 8.36
N ASP A 188 -2.74 -16.57 8.94
CA ASP A 188 -2.51 -16.93 10.35
C ASP A 188 -1.05 -17.25 10.62
N LYS A 189 -0.36 -17.88 9.64
CA LYS A 189 1.08 -18.16 9.73
C LYS A 189 1.89 -16.85 9.82
N ASP A 190 1.62 -15.88 8.93
CA ASP A 190 2.31 -14.59 8.96
C ASP A 190 2.10 -13.87 10.30
N ILE A 191 0.87 -13.87 10.80
CA ILE A 191 0.49 -13.21 12.06
C ILE A 191 1.20 -13.83 13.25
N ALA A 192 1.24 -15.17 13.29
CA ALA A 192 1.98 -15.90 14.33
C ALA A 192 3.49 -15.64 14.28
N GLU A 193 4.11 -15.66 13.09
CA GLU A 193 5.54 -15.35 12.90
C GLU A 193 5.87 -13.89 13.30
N LEU A 194 4.96 -12.95 13.02
CA LEU A 194 5.09 -11.56 13.49
C LEU A 194 4.93 -11.46 15.01
N GLY A 195 4.31 -12.45 15.66
CA GLY A 195 3.94 -12.43 17.06
C GLY A 195 3.03 -11.25 17.38
N LEU A 196 2.12 -10.94 16.50
CA LEU A 196 1.05 -9.97 16.65
C LEU A 196 -0.28 -10.72 16.71
N GLU A 197 -1.32 -10.02 17.13
CA GLU A 197 -2.71 -10.49 17.07
C GLU A 197 -3.48 -9.59 16.10
N LEU A 198 -4.52 -10.14 15.46
CA LEU A 198 -5.47 -9.31 14.75
C LEU A 198 -6.27 -8.47 15.75
N SER A 199 -6.72 -7.31 15.29
CA SER A 199 -7.63 -6.49 16.08
C SER A 199 -8.96 -7.20 16.30
N GLU A 200 -9.41 -7.26 17.53
CA GLU A 200 -10.73 -7.81 17.95
C GLU A 200 -11.63 -6.74 18.61
N LYS A 201 -11.10 -5.54 18.83
CA LYS A 201 -11.87 -4.42 19.37
C LYS A 201 -11.22 -3.07 18.99
N PRO A 202 -12.01 -1.99 18.96
CA PRO A 202 -11.54 -0.70 18.44
C PRO A 202 -10.44 -0.02 19.26
N ASP A 203 -10.27 -0.39 20.52
CA ASP A 203 -9.27 0.21 21.43
C ASP A 203 -8.08 -0.73 21.74
N GLN A 204 -8.00 -1.90 21.10
CA GLN A 204 -6.87 -2.83 21.25
C GLN A 204 -5.59 -2.22 20.73
N THR A 205 -4.50 -2.32 21.48
CA THR A 205 -3.17 -1.85 21.09
C THR A 205 -2.21 -3.01 20.85
N GLY A 206 -1.10 -2.77 20.14
CA GLY A 206 -0.13 -3.81 19.79
C GLY A 206 -0.64 -4.82 18.74
N CYS A 207 -1.67 -4.49 17.97
CA CYS A 207 -2.36 -5.40 17.07
C CYS A 207 -2.13 -5.06 15.59
N LEU A 208 -2.41 -6.05 14.72
CA LEU A 208 -2.44 -5.93 13.28
C LEU A 208 -3.87 -5.65 12.79
N ILE A 209 -3.98 -4.73 11.85
CA ILE A 209 -5.22 -4.35 11.18
C ILE A 209 -4.96 -4.43 9.68
N THR A 210 -5.70 -5.29 9.00
CA THR A 210 -5.55 -5.49 7.55
C THR A 210 -6.90 -5.78 6.91
N TRP A 211 -7.11 -5.28 5.72
CA TRP A 211 -8.26 -5.58 4.87
C TRP A 211 -7.92 -5.37 3.40
N ASN A 212 -8.75 -5.89 2.51
CA ASN A 212 -8.69 -5.67 1.07
C ASN A 212 -10.13 -5.49 0.59
N THR A 213 -10.49 -4.34 0.06
CA THR A 213 -11.87 -4.01 -0.30
C THR A 213 -12.21 -4.48 -1.70
N ILE A 214 -13.30 -5.25 -1.79
CA ILE A 214 -13.87 -5.74 -3.05
C ILE A 214 -15.40 -5.56 -3.05
N GLY A 215 -16.00 -5.56 -4.22
CA GLY A 215 -17.43 -5.70 -4.40
C GLY A 215 -17.85 -7.17 -4.62
N PRO A 216 -19.15 -7.41 -4.88
CA PRO A 216 -19.68 -8.75 -5.11
C PRO A 216 -19.00 -9.42 -6.31
N GLY A 217 -18.41 -10.59 -6.10
CA GLY A 217 -17.69 -11.33 -7.14
C GLY A 217 -16.30 -10.78 -7.50
N GLY A 218 -15.86 -9.68 -6.90
CA GLY A 218 -14.52 -9.11 -7.12
C GLY A 218 -13.41 -10.11 -6.80
N MET A 219 -12.36 -10.08 -7.60
CA MET A 219 -11.16 -10.94 -7.44
C MET A 219 -9.91 -10.08 -7.41
N SER A 220 -9.51 -9.67 -6.20
CA SER A 220 -8.29 -8.89 -6.04
C SER A 220 -7.03 -9.76 -6.10
N PRO A 221 -6.00 -9.36 -6.87
CA PRO A 221 -4.72 -10.07 -6.91
C PRO A 221 -3.98 -10.02 -5.57
N THR A 222 -4.34 -9.10 -4.68
CA THR A 222 -3.74 -8.97 -3.35
C THR A 222 -4.44 -9.81 -2.28
N VAL A 223 -5.58 -10.44 -2.60
CA VAL A 223 -6.27 -11.41 -1.73
C VAL A 223 -5.85 -12.82 -2.14
N LYS A 224 -4.89 -13.37 -1.42
CA LYS A 224 -4.40 -14.74 -1.63
C LYS A 224 -5.17 -15.73 -0.73
N LYS A 225 -4.89 -17.02 -0.92
CA LYS A 225 -5.45 -18.08 -0.07
C LYS A 225 -5.17 -17.81 1.42
N ASP A 226 -6.14 -18.12 2.28
CA ASP A 226 -6.07 -17.98 3.73
C ASP A 226 -5.84 -16.53 4.22
N ALA A 227 -6.25 -15.53 3.41
CA ALA A 227 -6.20 -14.13 3.80
C ALA A 227 -7.06 -13.87 5.04
N ARG A 228 -6.53 -13.07 5.96
CA ARG A 228 -7.24 -12.59 7.15
C ARG A 228 -7.63 -11.13 6.96
N CYS A 229 -8.71 -10.74 7.61
CA CYS A 229 -9.29 -9.41 7.46
C CYS A 229 -9.83 -8.90 8.79
N VAL A 230 -9.67 -7.60 9.03
CA VAL A 230 -10.33 -6.84 10.09
C VAL A 230 -11.29 -5.87 9.41
N ASN A 231 -12.56 -5.87 9.84
CA ASN A 231 -13.57 -4.97 9.26
C ASN A 231 -13.45 -3.56 9.88
N PRO A 232 -13.18 -2.50 9.10
CA PRO A 232 -13.01 -1.14 9.62
C PRO A 232 -14.31 -0.49 10.14
N LEU A 233 -15.47 -1.15 9.98
CA LEU A 233 -16.72 -0.73 10.60
C LEU A 233 -16.90 -1.26 12.04
N SER A 234 -16.09 -2.25 12.44
CA SER A 234 -16.19 -2.90 13.76
C SER A 234 -14.85 -3.08 14.47
N TRP A 235 -13.75 -3.03 13.70
CA TRP A 235 -12.39 -3.26 14.17
C TRP A 235 -12.15 -4.65 14.76
N ASN A 236 -12.91 -5.65 14.24
CA ASN A 236 -12.78 -7.05 14.61
C ASN A 236 -12.85 -7.97 13.38
N THR A 237 -12.78 -9.27 13.62
CA THR A 237 -12.71 -10.32 12.58
C THR A 237 -14.08 -11.00 12.34
N GLU A 238 -15.18 -10.48 12.90
CA GLU A 238 -16.52 -11.03 12.67
C GLU A 238 -16.93 -10.96 11.20
N THR A 239 -17.51 -12.07 10.70
CA THR A 239 -17.91 -12.22 9.29
C THR A 239 -19.32 -11.68 8.98
N LYS A 240 -20.09 -11.29 10.02
CA LYS A 240 -21.39 -10.68 9.82
C LYS A 240 -21.27 -9.35 9.09
N GLU A 241 -22.32 -8.95 8.42
CA GLU A 241 -22.40 -7.63 7.81
C GLU A 241 -22.61 -6.55 8.88
N PHE A 242 -21.84 -5.49 8.76
CA PHE A 242 -22.03 -4.26 9.53
C PHE A 242 -22.65 -3.19 8.63
N PRO A 243 -23.71 -2.50 9.11
CA PRO A 243 -24.49 -1.59 8.29
C PRO A 243 -23.71 -0.31 7.93
N ALA A 244 -24.12 0.33 6.83
CA ALA A 244 -23.55 1.60 6.35
C ALA A 244 -23.62 2.72 7.41
N SER A 245 -24.57 2.68 8.34
CA SER A 245 -24.64 3.65 9.45
C SER A 245 -23.42 3.65 10.37
N ARG A 246 -22.54 2.61 10.29
CA ARG A 246 -21.27 2.58 10.99
C ARG A 246 -20.13 3.19 10.19
N ASN A 247 -20.31 3.42 8.88
CA ASN A 247 -19.36 4.15 8.07
C ASN A 247 -19.55 5.66 8.34
N ILE A 248 -18.59 6.26 9.03
CA ILE A 248 -18.71 7.65 9.46
C ILE A 248 -18.73 8.56 8.23
N GLU A 249 -17.67 8.52 7.43
CA GLU A 249 -17.56 9.21 6.16
C GLU A 249 -16.47 8.57 5.30
N ALA A 250 -16.79 8.31 4.05
CA ALA A 250 -15.80 8.05 3.00
C ALA A 250 -15.29 9.39 2.48
N LYS A 251 -13.97 9.51 2.33
CA LYS A 251 -13.33 10.62 1.63
C LYS A 251 -12.52 10.03 0.50
N ILE A 252 -12.90 10.33 -0.73
CA ILE A 252 -12.37 9.68 -1.93
C ILE A 252 -11.61 10.71 -2.75
N LEU A 253 -10.30 10.57 -2.85
CA LEU A 253 -9.47 11.43 -3.69
C LEU A 253 -9.58 10.99 -5.16
N LEU A 254 -10.24 11.76 -5.98
CA LEU A 254 -10.36 11.54 -7.42
C LEU A 254 -9.14 12.08 -8.18
N SER A 255 -8.71 13.27 -7.83
CA SER A 255 -7.49 13.94 -8.32
C SER A 255 -7.12 15.07 -7.35
N PRO A 256 -5.92 15.67 -7.43
CA PRO A 256 -5.55 16.78 -6.57
C PRO A 256 -6.61 17.89 -6.56
N GLY A 257 -7.13 18.20 -5.38
CA GLY A 257 -8.17 19.22 -5.17
C GLY A 257 -9.59 18.80 -5.60
N LYS A 258 -9.79 17.54 -6.00
CA LYS A 258 -11.12 16.99 -6.29
C LYS A 258 -11.36 15.74 -5.45
N GLU A 259 -12.24 15.84 -4.48
CA GLU A 259 -12.59 14.78 -3.56
C GLU A 259 -14.09 14.64 -3.37
N LEU A 260 -14.55 13.46 -3.01
CA LEU A 260 -15.92 13.18 -2.61
C LEU A 260 -15.97 12.92 -1.11
N HIS A 261 -17.01 13.43 -0.46
CA HIS A 261 -17.30 13.22 0.95
C HIS A 261 -18.68 12.59 1.07
N ILE A 262 -18.75 11.34 1.57
CA ILE A 262 -20.00 10.57 1.59
C ILE A 262 -20.17 9.91 2.95
N LYS A 263 -21.11 10.43 3.75
CA LYS A 263 -21.50 9.82 5.05
C LYS A 263 -22.28 8.54 4.80
N ASN A 264 -22.08 7.57 5.72
CA ASN A 264 -22.74 6.26 5.63
C ASN A 264 -22.55 5.60 4.25
N PHE A 265 -21.35 5.72 3.69
CA PHE A 265 -21.04 5.34 2.32
C PHE A 265 -21.37 3.88 2.01
N THR A 266 -20.96 2.97 2.89
CA THR A 266 -21.10 1.53 2.60
C THR A 266 -21.27 0.68 3.86
N ALA A 267 -22.05 -0.41 3.73
CA ALA A 267 -21.94 -1.56 4.61
C ALA A 267 -20.69 -2.39 4.27
N ALA A 268 -20.25 -3.27 5.15
CA ALA A 268 -19.14 -4.15 4.87
C ALA A 268 -19.24 -5.47 5.66
N ARG A 269 -18.79 -6.56 5.04
CA ARG A 269 -18.63 -7.88 5.68
C ARG A 269 -17.31 -8.52 5.27
N ILE A 270 -16.80 -9.41 6.09
CA ILE A 270 -15.66 -10.26 5.71
C ILE A 270 -16.23 -11.49 5.00
N ASN A 271 -15.82 -11.72 3.75
CA ASN A 271 -16.29 -12.85 2.98
C ASN A 271 -15.45 -14.12 3.25
N LYS A 272 -15.87 -15.25 2.66
CA LYS A 272 -15.21 -16.57 2.85
C LYS A 272 -13.77 -16.63 2.34
N LYS A 273 -13.34 -15.66 1.52
CA LYS A 273 -11.96 -15.57 1.01
C LYS A 273 -11.06 -14.68 1.86
N GLY A 274 -11.59 -14.09 2.95
CA GLY A 274 -10.88 -13.15 3.80
C GLY A 274 -10.70 -11.77 3.17
N ALA A 275 -11.57 -11.39 2.24
CA ALA A 275 -11.65 -10.02 1.71
C ALA A 275 -12.77 -9.25 2.41
N LEU A 276 -12.63 -7.92 2.46
CA LEU A 276 -13.67 -7.01 2.91
C LEU A 276 -14.62 -6.75 1.74
N GLU A 277 -15.79 -7.35 1.77
CA GLU A 277 -16.80 -7.21 0.72
C GLU A 277 -17.77 -6.10 1.08
N ILE A 278 -17.98 -5.18 0.14
CA ILE A 278 -18.95 -4.08 0.23
C ILE A 278 -19.97 -4.21 -0.90
N PRO A 279 -21.21 -3.69 -0.76
CA PRO A 279 -22.11 -3.52 -1.90
C PRO A 279 -21.44 -2.69 -3.00
N THR A 280 -21.77 -2.99 -4.27
CA THR A 280 -21.33 -2.16 -5.41
C THR A 280 -21.77 -0.72 -5.19
N PRO A 281 -20.87 0.26 -5.21
CA PRO A 281 -21.22 1.67 -5.10
C PRO A 281 -22.19 2.11 -6.21
N ALA A 282 -22.95 3.19 -5.98
CA ALA A 282 -23.81 3.77 -6.97
C ALA A 282 -23.02 4.11 -8.26
N ILE A 283 -23.68 4.00 -9.43
CA ILE A 283 -23.03 4.14 -10.74
C ILE A 283 -22.31 5.49 -10.89
N GLU A 284 -22.90 6.56 -10.36
CA GLU A 284 -22.36 7.92 -10.42
C GLU A 284 -21.02 8.04 -9.67
N ILE A 285 -20.78 7.16 -8.69
CA ILE A 285 -19.51 7.06 -7.97
C ILE A 285 -18.56 6.16 -8.75
N LEU A 286 -19.02 4.98 -9.18
CA LEU A 286 -18.18 4.01 -9.92
C LEU A 286 -17.53 4.61 -11.17
N GLU A 287 -18.28 5.43 -11.93
CA GLU A 287 -17.77 6.09 -13.14
C GLU A 287 -16.61 7.06 -12.86
N GLN A 288 -16.45 7.49 -11.62
CA GLN A 288 -15.37 8.39 -11.20
C GLN A 288 -14.16 7.63 -10.61
N LEU A 289 -14.33 6.33 -10.27
CA LEU A 289 -13.27 5.55 -9.65
C LEU A 289 -12.29 4.98 -10.68
N ASN A 290 -11.02 4.92 -10.29
CA ASN A 290 -10.00 4.22 -11.07
C ASN A 290 -9.94 2.75 -10.65
N MET A 291 -10.49 1.87 -11.49
CA MET A 291 -10.61 0.43 -11.26
C MET A 291 -9.46 -0.37 -11.93
N SER A 292 -8.23 0.08 -11.78
CA SER A 292 -7.05 -0.46 -12.49
C SER A 292 -6.73 -1.94 -12.22
N LEU A 293 -7.25 -2.51 -11.12
CA LEU A 293 -6.99 -3.91 -10.75
C LEU A 293 -8.16 -4.86 -11.10
N GLY A 294 -9.16 -4.37 -11.82
CA GLY A 294 -10.31 -5.14 -12.28
C GLY A 294 -11.64 -4.66 -11.74
N SER A 295 -12.72 -5.20 -12.33
CA SER A 295 -14.08 -4.91 -11.90
C SER A 295 -14.29 -5.35 -10.45
N GLU A 296 -15.02 -4.54 -9.67
CA GLU A 296 -15.31 -4.81 -8.26
C GLU A 296 -14.07 -4.99 -7.36
N VAL A 297 -12.92 -4.41 -7.75
CA VAL A 297 -11.68 -4.40 -6.94
C VAL A 297 -11.38 -2.98 -6.52
N TYR A 298 -11.74 -2.64 -5.29
CA TYR A 298 -11.61 -1.29 -4.74
C TYR A 298 -10.30 -1.05 -3.98
N HIS A 299 -9.31 -1.85 -4.24
CA HIS A 299 -8.01 -1.85 -3.58
C HIS A 299 -7.38 -0.45 -3.39
N ARG A 300 -7.45 0.42 -4.44
CA ARG A 300 -6.94 1.78 -4.36
C ARG A 300 -7.58 2.59 -3.24
N TYR A 301 -8.83 2.27 -2.92
CA TYR A 301 -9.71 3.03 -2.02
C TYR A 301 -9.87 2.37 -0.64
N ASP A 302 -8.98 1.44 -0.27
CA ASP A 302 -9.03 0.76 1.02
C ASP A 302 -9.10 1.75 2.20
N TYR A 303 -8.31 2.83 2.19
CA TYR A 303 -8.39 3.89 3.19
C TYR A 303 -9.56 4.86 2.93
N ASP A 304 -9.78 5.24 1.69
CA ASP A 304 -10.70 6.29 1.29
C ASP A 304 -12.15 5.97 1.70
N PHE A 305 -12.59 4.73 1.48
CA PHE A 305 -13.96 4.29 1.78
C PHE A 305 -14.26 4.26 3.28
N PHE A 306 -13.24 4.22 4.12
CA PHE A 306 -13.36 4.17 5.58
C PHE A 306 -12.57 5.28 6.27
N PHE A 307 -12.38 6.41 5.60
CA PHE A 307 -11.42 7.42 5.99
C PHE A 307 -11.65 7.93 7.42
N ASP A 308 -12.85 8.39 7.75
CA ASP A 308 -13.15 8.90 9.08
C ASP A 308 -13.29 7.78 10.15
N ASN A 309 -13.60 6.56 9.72
CA ASN A 309 -13.51 5.39 10.60
C ASN A 309 -12.04 5.15 11.02
N VAL A 310 -11.10 5.25 10.08
CA VAL A 310 -9.66 5.11 10.36
C VAL A 310 -9.21 6.24 11.28
N SER A 311 -9.50 7.50 10.96
CA SER A 311 -9.09 8.66 11.76
C SER A 311 -9.62 8.57 13.20
N THR A 312 -10.89 8.23 13.37
CA THR A 312 -11.52 8.03 14.68
C THR A 312 -10.86 6.89 15.45
N ASN A 313 -10.59 5.76 14.79
CA ASN A 313 -9.97 4.59 15.41
C ASN A 313 -8.52 4.84 15.81
N VAL A 314 -7.74 5.54 14.99
CA VAL A 314 -6.37 5.97 15.31
C VAL A 314 -6.37 6.76 16.61
N ASN A 315 -7.24 7.79 16.72
CA ASN A 315 -7.36 8.58 17.94
C ASN A 315 -7.73 7.73 19.16
N GLN A 316 -8.66 6.79 19.00
CA GLN A 316 -9.11 5.88 20.06
C GLN A 316 -7.95 4.98 20.56
N ARG A 317 -7.16 4.37 19.66
CA ARG A 317 -6.02 3.52 20.00
C ARG A 317 -4.88 4.33 20.62
N CYS A 318 -4.60 5.53 20.09
CA CYS A 318 -3.63 6.44 20.69
C CYS A 318 -3.97 6.77 22.15
N LYS A 319 -5.25 7.10 22.42
CA LYS A 319 -5.72 7.36 23.77
C LYS A 319 -5.64 6.12 24.66
N ALA A 320 -6.01 4.94 24.14
CA ALA A 320 -5.94 3.68 24.88
C ALA A 320 -4.49 3.35 25.26
N TYR A 321 -3.55 3.44 24.30
CA TYR A 321 -2.13 3.21 24.55
C TYR A 321 -1.57 4.16 25.61
N LEU A 322 -1.82 5.47 25.48
CA LEU A 322 -1.31 6.46 26.44
C LEU A 322 -1.85 6.29 27.85
N LYS A 323 -3.03 5.64 28.03
CA LYS A 323 -3.53 5.27 29.35
C LYS A 323 -2.73 4.14 29.99
N THR A 324 -2.15 3.23 29.20
CA THR A 324 -1.31 2.15 29.73
C THR A 324 0.01 2.65 30.32
N LEU A 325 0.54 3.77 29.78
CA LEU A 325 1.79 4.38 30.26
C LEU A 325 1.64 5.17 31.58
N LYS A 326 0.39 5.38 32.03
CA LYS A 326 0.11 6.11 33.28
C LYS A 326 -0.12 5.19 34.49
N LYS A 327 -0.13 3.91 34.24
CA LYS A 327 -0.21 2.85 35.26
C LYS A 327 1.19 2.33 35.60
#